data_2365c81fc76ffd4bdda8046757ac83b0
#
_entry.id   2365c81fc76ffd4bdda8046757ac83b0
#
_cell.length_a   1.000
_cell.length_b   1.000
_cell.length_c   1.000
_cell.angle_alpha   90.00
_cell.angle_beta   90.00
_cell.angle_gamma   90.00
#
_symmetry.space_group_name_H-M   'P 1'
#
loop_
_entity.id
_entity.type
_entity.pdbx_description
1 polymer ?
#
loop_
_entity_poly.entity_id
_entity_poly.type
_entity_poly.pdbx_seq_one_letter_code
_entity_poly.pdbx_strand_id
1 'polypeptide(L)'
;MRNAGQRASPRLTLLAIPVLLAVRVALAENIDPDNDGSKFAWGENLGWINAQPGGRGGPGVQVADTELTGWAWSENAGWISLSCTNRSCAGGSYGVKNDKCGRLAGYAWSENAGWINFAPTGAGVVINPKTGVFSGRAWSENAGWITFSSVHADPYQMATGWRRAVPTGTTGLKVDKAGGSNALLSWTGVSGATSSDIVQGGLSALRGSNGNFQSATQACIGSTAGTSFSTGGTPSAGDGYWFLVRGANCGGAGTYDDGTQIGPRDALIAASGNNCP
;
A
#
# COMPACT_ATOMS: atom_id res chain seq x y z
N MET A 1 -27.57 -14.80 78.28
CA MET A 1 -27.27 -15.56 77.05
C MET A 1 -27.63 -14.71 75.88
N ARG A 2 -26.68 -14.10 75.20
CA ARG A 2 -26.92 -13.25 73.97
C ARG A 2 -26.21 -13.88 72.79
N ASN A 3 -26.96 -14.31 71.79
CA ASN A 3 -26.47 -14.86 70.52
C ASN A 3 -25.87 -13.72 69.69
N ALA A 4 -24.62 -13.85 69.29
CA ALA A 4 -23.97 -13.00 68.35
C ALA A 4 -24.32 -13.42 66.92
N GLY A 5 -25.04 -12.56 66.20
CA GLY A 5 -25.35 -12.72 64.77
C GLY A 5 -24.12 -12.45 63.92
N GLN A 6 -23.68 -13.44 63.18
CA GLN A 6 -22.69 -13.29 62.13
C GLN A 6 -23.30 -12.59 60.91
N ARG A 7 -22.75 -11.41 60.56
CA ARG A 7 -23.10 -10.75 59.32
C ARG A 7 -22.25 -11.35 58.17
N ALA A 8 -22.92 -11.95 57.21
CA ALA A 8 -22.30 -12.39 55.96
C ALA A 8 -22.02 -11.19 55.04
N SER A 9 -20.77 -11.03 54.64
CA SER A 9 -20.35 -10.04 53.64
C SER A 9 -20.74 -10.50 52.23
N PRO A 10 -21.31 -9.65 51.37
CA PRO A 10 -21.58 -10.02 49.99
C PRO A 10 -20.28 -10.13 49.19
N ARG A 11 -20.04 -11.29 48.61
CA ARG A 11 -18.96 -11.52 47.67
C ARG A 11 -19.36 -10.88 46.32
N LEU A 12 -18.63 -9.84 45.93
CA LEU A 12 -18.75 -9.21 44.64
C LEU A 12 -18.11 -10.14 43.60
N THR A 13 -18.95 -10.80 42.80
CA THR A 13 -18.47 -11.63 41.71
C THR A 13 -18.22 -10.70 40.50
N LEU A 14 -16.95 -10.42 40.22
CA LEU A 14 -16.57 -9.73 38.97
C LEU A 14 -16.86 -10.68 37.78
N LEU A 15 -17.90 -10.37 37.01
CA LEU A 15 -18.09 -10.95 35.69
C LEU A 15 -17.04 -10.36 34.74
N ALA A 16 -16.04 -11.14 34.38
CA ALA A 16 -15.14 -10.83 33.29
C ALA A 16 -15.91 -10.91 31.96
N ILE A 17 -16.23 -9.76 31.37
CA ILE A 17 -16.78 -9.70 30.01
C ILE A 17 -15.62 -9.95 29.05
N PRO A 18 -15.65 -11.02 28.23
CA PRO A 18 -14.64 -11.23 27.23
C PRO A 18 -14.75 -10.09 26.19
N VAL A 19 -13.71 -9.27 26.10
CA VAL A 19 -13.56 -8.35 24.98
C VAL A 19 -13.30 -9.20 23.75
N LEU A 20 -14.33 -9.45 22.95
CA LEU A 20 -14.18 -9.99 21.60
C LEU A 20 -13.40 -8.94 20.81
N LEU A 21 -12.09 -9.15 20.61
CA LEU A 21 -11.33 -8.49 19.56
C LEU A 21 -11.97 -8.94 18.23
N ALA A 22 -12.83 -8.10 17.67
CA ALA A 22 -13.27 -8.27 16.30
C ALA A 22 -12.03 -8.08 15.40
N VAL A 23 -11.42 -9.19 15.01
CA VAL A 23 -10.47 -9.22 13.89
C VAL A 23 -11.26 -8.69 12.70
N ARG A 24 -11.04 -7.44 12.34
CA ARG A 24 -11.51 -6.90 11.07
C ARG A 24 -10.71 -7.64 10.01
N VAL A 25 -11.31 -8.69 9.45
CA VAL A 25 -10.90 -9.21 8.15
C VAL A 25 -11.05 -8.01 7.23
N ALA A 26 -9.95 -7.49 6.72
CA ALA A 26 -10.01 -6.52 5.66
C ALA A 26 -10.76 -7.20 4.52
N LEU A 27 -12.00 -6.80 4.29
CA LEU A 27 -12.76 -7.24 3.13
C LEU A 27 -11.92 -6.83 1.93
N ALA A 28 -11.64 -7.77 1.03
CA ALA A 28 -11.00 -7.46 -0.23
C ALA A 28 -11.78 -6.31 -0.88
N GLU A 29 -11.08 -5.29 -1.31
CA GLU A 29 -11.69 -4.06 -1.79
C GLU A 29 -12.29 -4.30 -3.17
N ASN A 30 -13.50 -3.78 -3.38
CA ASN A 30 -14.28 -4.03 -4.58
C ASN A 30 -13.93 -3.06 -5.71
N ILE A 31 -14.32 -3.46 -6.92
CA ILE A 31 -14.36 -2.60 -8.10
C ILE A 31 -15.43 -1.51 -7.92
N ASP A 32 -15.24 -0.36 -8.58
CA ASP A 32 -16.17 0.78 -8.58
C ASP A 32 -16.50 1.29 -7.16
N PRO A 33 -15.48 1.71 -6.39
CA PRO A 33 -15.64 2.08 -4.99
C PRO A 33 -16.56 3.30 -4.80
N ASP A 34 -16.56 4.21 -5.77
CA ASP A 34 -17.30 5.47 -5.73
C ASP A 34 -18.69 5.37 -6.38
N ASN A 35 -19.01 4.19 -6.96
CA ASN A 35 -20.26 3.90 -7.66
C ASN A 35 -20.54 4.91 -8.81
N ASP A 36 -19.49 5.25 -9.55
CA ASP A 36 -19.50 6.17 -10.69
C ASP A 36 -19.48 5.46 -12.05
N GLY A 37 -19.51 4.11 -12.06
CA GLY A 37 -19.45 3.28 -13.25
C GLY A 37 -18.04 2.85 -13.64
N SER A 38 -17.03 3.10 -12.81
CA SER A 38 -15.63 2.70 -13.06
C SER A 38 -15.37 1.19 -12.90
N LYS A 39 -16.20 0.38 -13.56
CA LYS A 39 -16.19 -1.09 -13.48
C LYS A 39 -15.97 -1.80 -14.81
N PHE A 40 -15.72 -1.06 -15.88
CA PHE A 40 -15.66 -1.63 -17.22
C PHE A 40 -14.26 -1.64 -17.81
N ALA A 41 -13.95 -2.74 -18.51
CA ALA A 41 -12.86 -2.84 -19.47
C ALA A 41 -13.45 -3.12 -20.86
N TRP A 42 -12.64 -2.93 -21.90
CA TRP A 42 -13.04 -3.19 -23.29
C TRP A 42 -12.14 -4.23 -23.95
N GLY A 43 -12.74 -5.26 -24.53
CA GLY A 43 -12.08 -6.27 -25.34
C GLY A 43 -12.44 -6.13 -26.82
N GLU A 44 -11.45 -6.23 -27.70
CA GLU A 44 -11.64 -6.08 -29.16
C GLU A 44 -12.72 -7.01 -29.71
N ASN A 45 -12.75 -8.26 -29.23
CA ASN A 45 -13.75 -9.27 -29.65
C ASN A 45 -14.72 -9.65 -28.51
N LEU A 46 -14.53 -9.11 -27.30
CA LEU A 46 -15.37 -9.39 -26.13
C LEU A 46 -16.40 -8.29 -25.85
N GLY A 47 -16.22 -7.09 -26.44
CA GLY A 47 -17.01 -5.93 -26.08
C GLY A 47 -16.75 -5.48 -24.65
N TRP A 48 -17.78 -4.96 -24.00
CA TRP A 48 -17.68 -4.51 -22.61
C TRP A 48 -17.54 -5.69 -21.65
N ILE A 49 -16.57 -5.57 -20.74
CA ILE A 49 -16.31 -6.51 -19.66
C ILE A 49 -16.65 -5.80 -18.35
N ASN A 50 -17.68 -6.26 -17.67
CA ASN A 50 -18.11 -5.74 -16.38
C ASN A 50 -17.41 -6.51 -15.25
N ALA A 51 -16.59 -5.85 -14.49
CA ALA A 51 -15.88 -6.45 -13.34
C ALA A 51 -16.69 -6.45 -12.04
N GLN A 52 -17.91 -5.88 -12.05
CA GLN A 52 -18.86 -5.90 -10.92
C GLN A 52 -20.28 -6.28 -11.39
N PRO A 53 -20.46 -7.47 -11.98
CA PRO A 53 -21.73 -7.85 -12.62
C PRO A 53 -22.90 -8.01 -11.62
N GLY A 54 -22.64 -8.31 -10.36
CA GLY A 54 -23.67 -8.46 -9.30
C GLY A 54 -23.95 -7.17 -8.54
N GLY A 55 -23.41 -6.03 -8.94
CA GLY A 55 -23.49 -4.79 -8.16
C GLY A 55 -22.71 -4.87 -6.85
N ARG A 56 -22.87 -3.87 -5.99
CA ARG A 56 -22.17 -3.80 -4.68
C ARG A 56 -22.53 -5.01 -3.81
N GLY A 57 -21.48 -5.73 -3.36
CA GLY A 57 -21.62 -6.92 -2.51
C GLY A 57 -22.05 -8.19 -3.23
N GLY A 58 -22.27 -8.13 -4.56
CA GLY A 58 -22.53 -9.29 -5.41
C GLY A 58 -21.24 -9.93 -5.95
N PRO A 59 -21.38 -10.93 -6.83
CA PRO A 59 -20.21 -11.48 -7.52
C PRO A 59 -19.54 -10.40 -8.36
N GLY A 60 -18.23 -10.25 -8.19
CA GLY A 60 -17.40 -9.28 -8.88
C GLY A 60 -15.94 -9.59 -8.64
N VAL A 61 -15.08 -8.80 -9.28
CA VAL A 61 -13.63 -8.88 -9.08
C VAL A 61 -13.28 -8.27 -7.74
N GLN A 62 -12.49 -9.00 -6.96
CA GLN A 62 -11.93 -8.54 -5.69
C GLN A 62 -10.43 -8.37 -5.84
N VAL A 63 -9.92 -7.21 -5.50
CA VAL A 63 -8.49 -6.89 -5.53
C VAL A 63 -7.92 -6.96 -4.12
N ALA A 64 -6.84 -7.72 -3.97
CA ALA A 64 -6.07 -7.82 -2.73
C ALA A 64 -4.58 -7.50 -2.98
N ASP A 65 -3.79 -7.44 -1.93
CA ASP A 65 -2.34 -7.15 -2.00
C ASP A 65 -1.56 -8.14 -2.87
N THR A 66 -2.01 -9.39 -2.96
CA THR A 66 -1.26 -10.46 -3.61
C THR A 66 -1.95 -11.09 -4.81
N GLU A 67 -3.26 -10.87 -4.96
CA GLU A 67 -4.03 -11.51 -6.04
C GLU A 67 -5.36 -10.81 -6.31
N LEU A 68 -5.93 -11.11 -7.47
CA LEU A 68 -7.31 -10.82 -7.81
C LEU A 68 -8.13 -12.12 -7.77
N THR A 69 -9.32 -12.05 -7.20
CA THR A 69 -10.29 -13.16 -7.15
C THR A 69 -11.64 -12.74 -7.69
N GLY A 70 -12.60 -13.64 -7.73
CA GLY A 70 -13.96 -13.36 -8.19
C GLY A 70 -14.10 -13.41 -9.70
N TRP A 71 -15.13 -12.75 -10.20
CA TRP A 71 -15.63 -12.93 -11.57
C TRP A 71 -15.89 -11.60 -12.25
N ALA A 72 -15.55 -11.52 -13.54
CA ALA A 72 -16.06 -10.50 -14.45
C ALA A 72 -17.03 -11.14 -15.44
N TRP A 73 -17.83 -10.33 -16.13
CA TRP A 73 -18.80 -10.77 -17.12
C TRP A 73 -18.64 -10.00 -18.43
N SER A 74 -18.67 -10.71 -19.54
CA SER A 74 -18.77 -10.14 -20.90
C SER A 74 -19.95 -10.79 -21.61
N GLU A 75 -20.71 -10.01 -22.38
CA GLU A 75 -21.84 -10.53 -23.14
C GLU A 75 -21.40 -11.55 -24.21
N ASN A 76 -20.20 -11.38 -24.77
CA ASN A 76 -19.69 -12.26 -25.84
C ASN A 76 -18.87 -13.44 -25.30
N ALA A 77 -18.30 -13.36 -24.09
CA ALA A 77 -17.47 -14.43 -23.52
C ALA A 77 -18.09 -15.10 -22.30
N GLY A 78 -19.16 -14.56 -21.73
CA GLY A 78 -19.71 -15.03 -20.49
C GLY A 78 -18.81 -14.73 -19.30
N TRP A 79 -18.73 -15.65 -18.35
CA TRP A 79 -17.94 -15.47 -17.12
C TRP A 79 -16.44 -15.55 -17.38
N ILE A 80 -15.71 -14.64 -16.73
CA ILE A 80 -14.24 -14.60 -16.69
C ILE A 80 -13.81 -14.76 -15.24
N SER A 81 -13.12 -15.85 -14.93
CA SER A 81 -12.61 -16.15 -13.59
C SER A 81 -11.21 -15.60 -13.39
N LEU A 82 -11.01 -14.78 -12.35
CA LEU A 82 -9.70 -14.16 -12.05
C LEU A 82 -8.77 -15.09 -11.24
N SER A 83 -9.31 -16.15 -10.63
CA SER A 83 -8.53 -17.09 -9.84
C SER A 83 -9.19 -18.46 -9.79
N CYS A 84 -8.38 -19.51 -9.78
CA CYS A 84 -8.86 -20.89 -9.58
C CYS A 84 -9.56 -21.08 -8.24
N THR A 85 -9.31 -20.22 -7.24
CA THR A 85 -9.97 -20.29 -5.93
C THR A 85 -11.48 -20.13 -6.03
N ASN A 86 -11.98 -19.50 -7.09
CA ASN A 86 -13.40 -19.40 -7.39
C ASN A 86 -14.09 -20.77 -7.58
N ARG A 87 -13.29 -21.83 -7.89
CA ARG A 87 -13.75 -23.23 -8.06
C ARG A 87 -12.86 -24.21 -7.29
N SER A 88 -12.30 -23.79 -6.15
CA SER A 88 -11.45 -24.63 -5.28
C SER A 88 -10.20 -25.20 -5.97
N CYS A 89 -9.74 -24.60 -7.07
CA CYS A 89 -8.59 -25.02 -7.89
C CYS A 89 -8.67 -26.48 -8.39
N ALA A 90 -9.87 -27.05 -8.54
CA ALA A 90 -10.05 -28.45 -8.94
C ALA A 90 -9.48 -28.78 -10.35
N GLY A 91 -9.34 -27.79 -11.23
CA GLY A 91 -8.81 -27.92 -12.60
C GLY A 91 -7.35 -27.50 -12.78
N GLY A 92 -6.63 -27.28 -11.70
CA GLY A 92 -5.25 -26.76 -11.74
C GLY A 92 -5.14 -25.35 -11.16
N SER A 93 -3.91 -24.94 -10.84
CA SER A 93 -3.64 -23.65 -10.21
C SER A 93 -3.44 -22.57 -11.27
N TYR A 94 -4.29 -21.54 -11.23
CA TYR A 94 -4.14 -20.31 -12.00
C TYR A 94 -4.67 -19.10 -11.20
N GLY A 95 -4.31 -17.91 -11.65
CA GLY A 95 -4.86 -16.69 -11.09
C GLY A 95 -4.07 -15.46 -11.51
N VAL A 96 -4.72 -14.32 -11.39
CA VAL A 96 -4.10 -13.01 -11.57
C VAL A 96 -3.48 -12.60 -10.25
N LYS A 97 -2.17 -12.38 -10.25
CA LYS A 97 -1.38 -11.98 -9.08
C LYS A 97 -1.10 -10.49 -9.11
N ASN A 98 -1.05 -9.89 -7.93
CA ASN A 98 -0.65 -8.52 -7.68
C ASN A 98 0.69 -8.54 -6.92
N ASP A 99 1.66 -7.77 -7.38
CA ASP A 99 2.98 -7.67 -6.74
C ASP A 99 3.01 -6.76 -5.49
N LYS A 100 1.86 -6.43 -4.97
CA LYS A 100 1.62 -5.43 -3.89
C LYS A 100 1.83 -3.98 -4.31
N CYS A 101 2.28 -3.77 -5.54
CA CYS A 101 2.48 -2.44 -6.13
C CYS A 101 1.56 -2.19 -7.33
N GLY A 102 0.61 -3.09 -7.54
CA GLY A 102 -0.39 -2.96 -8.58
C GLY A 102 0.04 -3.51 -9.94
N ARG A 103 1.24 -4.05 -10.11
CA ARG A 103 1.61 -4.77 -11.34
C ARG A 103 0.95 -6.14 -11.32
N LEU A 104 0.13 -6.39 -12.31
CA LEU A 104 -0.60 -7.64 -12.42
C LEU A 104 0.16 -8.63 -13.31
N ALA A 105 0.10 -9.91 -12.95
CA ALA A 105 0.70 -11.00 -13.71
C ALA A 105 -0.14 -12.28 -13.59
N GLY A 106 0.13 -13.27 -14.45
CA GLY A 106 -0.62 -14.51 -14.45
C GLY A 106 -1.84 -14.47 -15.34
N TYR A 107 -2.78 -15.37 -15.12
CA TYR A 107 -3.85 -15.65 -16.07
C TYR A 107 -5.23 -15.67 -15.41
N ALA A 108 -6.22 -15.08 -16.09
CA ALA A 108 -7.63 -15.35 -15.90
C ALA A 108 -8.11 -16.40 -16.91
N TRP A 109 -9.27 -16.97 -16.69
CA TRP A 109 -9.88 -18.00 -17.54
C TRP A 109 -11.32 -17.67 -17.91
N SER A 110 -11.67 -17.89 -19.18
CA SER A 110 -13.04 -17.89 -19.67
C SER A 110 -13.25 -19.06 -20.62
N GLU A 111 -14.43 -19.66 -20.60
CA GLU A 111 -14.77 -20.80 -21.47
C GLU A 111 -14.73 -20.43 -22.97
N ASN A 112 -15.11 -19.19 -23.32
CA ASN A 112 -15.13 -18.72 -24.71
C ASN A 112 -13.89 -17.93 -25.11
N ALA A 113 -13.25 -17.17 -24.19
CA ALA A 113 -12.03 -16.42 -24.46
C ALA A 113 -10.75 -17.24 -24.22
N GLY A 114 -10.83 -18.37 -23.51
CA GLY A 114 -9.66 -19.13 -23.10
C GLY A 114 -8.84 -18.41 -22.04
N TRP A 115 -7.52 -18.55 -22.09
CA TRP A 115 -6.58 -17.91 -21.18
C TRP A 115 -6.42 -16.42 -21.52
N ILE A 116 -6.47 -15.59 -20.48
CA ILE A 116 -6.27 -14.15 -20.56
C ILE A 116 -5.01 -13.79 -19.74
N ASN A 117 -3.94 -13.41 -20.44
CA ASN A 117 -2.65 -13.06 -19.84
C ASN A 117 -2.65 -11.60 -19.41
N PHE A 118 -2.40 -11.32 -18.12
CA PHE A 118 -2.34 -9.98 -17.56
C PHE A 118 -0.97 -9.30 -17.67
N ALA A 119 0.06 -10.03 -18.08
CA ALA A 119 1.41 -9.51 -18.33
C ALA A 119 1.98 -10.02 -19.66
N PRO A 120 1.33 -9.76 -20.80
CA PRO A 120 1.87 -10.13 -22.10
C PRO A 120 3.13 -9.32 -22.43
N THR A 121 4.02 -9.89 -23.26
CA THR A 121 5.26 -9.24 -23.68
C THR A 121 5.00 -7.88 -24.31
N GLY A 122 5.68 -6.83 -23.83
CA GLY A 122 5.54 -5.46 -24.33
C GLY A 122 4.28 -4.73 -23.85
N ALA A 123 3.47 -5.36 -22.98
CA ALA A 123 2.29 -4.75 -22.37
C ALA A 123 2.09 -5.34 -20.96
N GLY A 124 1.01 -4.95 -20.31
CA GLY A 124 0.62 -5.47 -19.00
C GLY A 124 -0.44 -4.59 -18.36
N VAL A 125 -1.12 -5.15 -17.38
CA VAL A 125 -2.14 -4.43 -16.60
C VAL A 125 -1.52 -3.97 -15.31
N VAL A 126 -1.75 -2.69 -14.99
CA VAL A 126 -1.28 -2.05 -13.75
C VAL A 126 -2.43 -1.36 -13.05
N ILE A 127 -2.50 -1.53 -11.75
CA ILE A 127 -3.35 -0.74 -10.86
C ILE A 127 -2.47 0.33 -10.23
N ASN A 128 -2.82 1.59 -10.37
CA ASN A 128 -2.10 2.66 -9.67
C ASN A 128 -2.26 2.47 -8.15
N PRO A 129 -1.17 2.28 -7.39
CA PRO A 129 -1.27 1.94 -5.97
C PRO A 129 -1.78 3.09 -5.09
N LYS A 130 -1.84 4.31 -5.62
CA LYS A 130 -2.35 5.51 -4.92
C LYS A 130 -3.80 5.80 -5.25
N THR A 131 -4.21 5.58 -6.52
CA THR A 131 -5.56 5.97 -7.00
C THR A 131 -6.48 4.77 -7.24
N GLY A 132 -5.97 3.53 -7.32
CA GLY A 132 -6.74 2.33 -7.62
C GLY A 132 -7.19 2.22 -9.08
N VAL A 133 -6.78 3.14 -9.94
CA VAL A 133 -7.15 3.12 -11.36
C VAL A 133 -6.34 2.08 -12.10
N PHE A 134 -7.03 1.24 -12.87
CA PHE A 134 -6.41 0.29 -13.77
C PHE A 134 -5.95 0.98 -15.06
N SER A 135 -4.87 0.48 -15.62
CA SER A 135 -4.34 0.90 -16.94
C SER A 135 -3.65 -0.26 -17.63
N GLY A 136 -3.33 -0.07 -18.91
CA GLY A 136 -2.65 -1.07 -19.70
C GLY A 136 -3.58 -2.09 -20.33
N ARG A 137 -3.01 -3.23 -20.78
CA ARG A 137 -3.72 -4.22 -21.59
C ARG A 137 -3.36 -5.64 -21.21
N ALA A 138 -4.38 -6.52 -21.19
CA ALA A 138 -4.23 -7.97 -21.17
C ALA A 138 -4.40 -8.54 -22.59
N TRP A 139 -3.98 -9.79 -22.79
CA TRP A 139 -4.07 -10.48 -24.06
C TRP A 139 -4.71 -11.86 -23.92
N SER A 140 -5.63 -12.17 -24.84
CA SER A 140 -6.15 -13.51 -25.05
C SER A 140 -5.90 -13.96 -26.48
N GLU A 141 -5.43 -15.20 -26.68
CA GLU A 141 -5.21 -15.74 -28.02
C GLU A 141 -6.49 -15.85 -28.85
N ASN A 142 -7.62 -16.08 -28.19
CA ASN A 142 -8.92 -16.23 -28.87
C ASN A 142 -9.68 -14.90 -28.99
N ALA A 143 -9.38 -13.91 -28.15
CA ALA A 143 -10.20 -12.71 -28.03
C ALA A 143 -9.43 -11.39 -28.28
N GLY A 144 -8.11 -11.44 -28.49
CA GLY A 144 -7.30 -10.24 -28.75
C GLY A 144 -7.03 -9.42 -27.50
N TRP A 145 -6.85 -8.12 -27.68
CA TRP A 145 -6.52 -7.19 -26.61
C TRP A 145 -7.73 -6.83 -25.75
N ILE A 146 -7.46 -6.73 -24.46
CA ILE A 146 -8.40 -6.22 -23.45
C ILE A 146 -7.77 -4.98 -22.79
N THR A 147 -8.41 -3.83 -22.94
CA THR A 147 -7.93 -2.53 -22.45
C THR A 147 -8.72 -2.11 -21.21
N PHE A 148 -8.02 -1.63 -20.17
CA PHE A 148 -8.63 -1.33 -18.86
C PHE A 148 -8.96 0.16 -18.67
N SER A 149 -8.48 1.03 -19.54
CA SER A 149 -8.82 2.45 -19.56
C SER A 149 -8.63 3.04 -20.94
N SER A 150 -9.43 4.04 -21.30
CA SER A 150 -9.30 4.83 -22.52
C SER A 150 -9.52 6.31 -22.24
N VAL A 151 -8.78 7.15 -22.94
CA VAL A 151 -8.92 8.62 -22.92
C VAL A 151 -9.49 9.17 -24.24
N HIS A 152 -9.91 8.28 -25.15
CA HIS A 152 -10.48 8.65 -26.46
C HIS A 152 -11.93 9.11 -26.34
N ALA A 153 -12.65 9.20 -27.48
CA ALA A 153 -13.97 9.81 -27.61
C ALA A 153 -15.02 9.34 -26.58
N ASP A 154 -14.93 8.07 -26.17
CA ASP A 154 -15.73 7.50 -25.08
C ASP A 154 -14.81 7.08 -23.95
N PRO A 155 -14.40 8.02 -23.05
CA PRO A 155 -13.47 7.71 -22.00
C PRO A 155 -14.08 6.77 -20.97
N TYR A 156 -13.35 5.74 -20.62
CA TYR A 156 -13.70 4.81 -19.55
C TYR A 156 -12.46 4.44 -18.74
N GLN A 157 -12.68 4.03 -17.52
CA GLN A 157 -11.64 3.45 -16.67
C GLN A 157 -12.25 2.43 -15.73
N MET A 158 -11.46 1.41 -15.41
CA MET A 158 -11.75 0.53 -14.29
C MET A 158 -11.01 1.04 -13.06
N ALA A 159 -11.68 1.05 -11.90
CA ALA A 159 -11.07 1.44 -10.64
C ALA A 159 -11.45 0.48 -9.52
N THR A 160 -10.59 0.36 -8.53
CA THR A 160 -10.81 -0.41 -7.32
C THR A 160 -10.58 0.44 -6.09
N GLY A 161 -11.20 0.08 -4.97
CA GLY A 161 -10.90 0.63 -3.65
C GLY A 161 -9.53 0.22 -3.09
N TRP A 162 -8.89 -0.80 -3.68
CA TRP A 162 -7.56 -1.20 -3.24
C TRP A 162 -6.54 -0.08 -3.41
N ARG A 163 -5.78 0.15 -2.35
CA ARG A 163 -4.65 1.08 -2.29
C ARG A 163 -3.51 0.41 -1.56
N ARG A 164 -2.28 0.65 -1.98
CA ARG A 164 -1.14 0.21 -1.19
C ARG A 164 -1.00 1.13 0.02
N ALA A 165 -1.16 0.58 1.22
CA ALA A 165 -0.94 1.34 2.44
C ALA A 165 0.52 1.83 2.51
N VAL A 166 0.70 3.09 2.86
CA VAL A 166 2.03 3.64 3.16
C VAL A 166 2.57 3.01 4.45
N PRO A 167 3.90 2.85 4.60
CA PRO A 167 4.48 2.34 5.82
C PRO A 167 4.16 3.28 6.99
N THR A 168 3.66 2.72 8.08
CA THR A 168 3.43 3.45 9.33
C THR A 168 4.36 2.90 10.40
N GLY A 169 5.03 3.77 11.09
CA GLY A 169 5.93 3.36 12.17
C GLY A 169 7.24 4.12 12.11
N THR A 170 7.87 4.14 13.25
CA THR A 170 9.14 4.83 13.48
C THR A 170 10.30 3.86 13.36
N THR A 171 11.44 4.42 12.99
CA THR A 171 12.72 3.72 12.93
C THR A 171 13.52 4.02 14.18
N GLY A 172 14.06 3.02 14.85
CA GLY A 172 15.06 3.22 15.89
C GLY A 172 16.41 3.57 15.29
N LEU A 173 16.59 4.85 14.88
CA LEU A 173 17.81 5.30 14.23
C LEU A 173 18.98 5.37 15.20
N LYS A 174 20.11 4.78 14.81
CA LYS A 174 21.42 4.90 15.47
C LYS A 174 22.42 5.55 14.54
N VAL A 175 23.32 6.32 15.08
CA VAL A 175 24.39 7.00 14.36
C VAL A 175 25.73 6.58 15.00
N ASP A 176 26.54 5.87 14.25
CA ASP A 176 27.85 5.41 14.66
C ASP A 176 28.96 6.06 13.83
N LYS A 177 30.15 6.20 14.39
CA LYS A 177 31.31 6.69 13.65
C LYS A 177 31.83 5.59 12.71
N ALA A 178 32.01 5.90 11.44
CA ALA A 178 32.42 4.96 10.38
C ALA A 178 33.80 5.26 9.76
N GLY A 179 34.73 5.75 10.55
CA GLY A 179 36.08 6.10 10.07
C GLY A 179 36.14 7.44 9.30
N GLY A 180 37.21 8.19 9.48
CA GLY A 180 37.36 9.54 8.91
C GLY A 180 36.23 10.47 9.37
N SER A 181 35.65 11.21 8.43
CA SER A 181 34.48 12.10 8.62
C SER A 181 33.14 11.41 8.34
N ASN A 182 33.11 10.08 8.19
CA ASN A 182 31.87 9.36 7.84
C ASN A 182 31.10 8.96 9.09
N ALA A 183 29.78 8.94 8.97
CA ALA A 183 28.85 8.33 9.91
C ALA A 183 28.15 7.14 9.27
N LEU A 184 27.95 6.09 10.05
CA LEU A 184 27.09 4.96 9.70
C LEU A 184 25.74 5.17 10.39
N LEU A 185 24.71 5.33 9.60
CA LEU A 185 23.33 5.34 10.04
C LEU A 185 22.82 3.90 9.99
N SER A 186 22.15 3.43 11.05
CA SER A 186 21.49 2.13 11.07
C SER A 186 20.13 2.25 11.78
N TRP A 187 19.13 1.46 11.34
CA TRP A 187 17.77 1.56 11.88
C TRP A 187 17.03 0.23 11.81
N THR A 188 15.92 0.16 12.53
CA THR A 188 14.98 -0.96 12.43
C THR A 188 14.08 -0.76 11.22
N GLY A 189 13.93 -1.79 10.40
CA GLY A 189 13.04 -1.74 9.23
C GLY A 189 11.58 -1.52 9.62
N VAL A 190 10.88 -0.70 8.85
CA VAL A 190 9.46 -0.43 9.03
C VAL A 190 8.64 -1.46 8.27
N SER A 191 7.61 -2.02 8.91
CA SER A 191 6.71 -2.99 8.27
C SER A 191 6.04 -2.41 7.03
N GLY A 192 6.05 -3.17 5.94
CA GLY A 192 5.47 -2.75 4.66
C GLY A 192 6.32 -1.80 3.83
N ALA A 193 7.47 -1.32 4.35
CA ALA A 193 8.42 -0.54 3.56
C ALA A 193 9.20 -1.44 2.58
N THR A 194 9.51 -0.89 1.41
CA THR A 194 10.42 -1.48 0.41
C THR A 194 11.71 -0.70 0.29
N SER A 195 11.72 0.52 0.81
CA SER A 195 12.89 1.39 0.91
C SER A 195 12.79 2.27 2.15
N SER A 196 13.88 2.95 2.46
CA SER A 196 13.96 3.95 3.53
C SER A 196 14.56 5.23 2.98
N ASP A 197 13.88 6.34 3.23
CA ASP A 197 14.33 7.68 2.85
C ASP A 197 15.05 8.34 4.02
N ILE A 198 16.18 8.96 3.76
CA ILE A 198 17.04 9.59 4.75
C ILE A 198 17.18 11.07 4.45
N VAL A 199 16.80 11.92 5.40
CA VAL A 199 17.03 13.36 5.34
C VAL A 199 18.06 13.80 6.36
N GLN A 200 18.80 14.85 6.02
CA GLN A 200 19.82 15.48 6.85
C GLN A 200 19.56 16.99 6.98
N GLY A 201 19.94 17.55 8.11
CA GLY A 201 19.97 18.98 8.29
C GLY A 201 20.97 19.43 9.36
N GLY A 202 21.11 20.75 9.54
CA GLY A 202 22.03 21.38 10.49
C GLY A 202 21.39 21.53 11.86
N LEU A 203 22.12 21.17 12.92
CA LEU A 203 21.66 21.32 14.31
C LEU A 203 21.56 22.79 14.74
N SER A 204 22.52 23.63 14.32
CA SER A 204 22.49 25.08 14.62
C SER A 204 21.28 25.75 13.99
N ALA A 205 20.96 25.42 12.73
CA ALA A 205 19.77 25.92 12.04
C ALA A 205 18.49 25.48 12.73
N LEU A 206 18.40 24.21 13.15
CA LEU A 206 17.22 23.68 13.86
C LEU A 206 17.02 24.36 15.22
N ARG A 207 18.09 24.56 15.98
CA ARG A 207 18.06 25.27 17.28
C ARG A 207 17.73 26.75 17.12
N GLY A 208 18.37 27.43 16.17
CA GLY A 208 18.17 28.84 15.89
C GLY A 208 16.77 29.19 15.38
N SER A 209 16.08 28.22 14.79
CA SER A 209 14.71 28.36 14.29
C SER A 209 13.64 27.79 15.24
N ASN A 210 13.98 27.47 16.49
CA ASN A 210 13.08 26.84 17.47
C ASN A 210 12.43 25.55 16.98
N GLY A 211 13.19 24.70 16.31
CA GLY A 211 12.72 23.40 15.83
C GLY A 211 12.00 23.44 14.48
N ASN A 212 12.17 24.48 13.68
CA ASN A 212 11.59 24.56 12.34
C ASN A 212 12.39 23.71 11.35
N PHE A 213 11.87 22.53 11.01
CA PHE A 213 12.50 21.63 10.05
C PHE A 213 12.50 22.17 8.62
N GLN A 214 11.61 23.08 8.24
CA GLN A 214 11.60 23.68 6.90
C GLN A 214 12.90 24.44 6.62
N SER A 215 13.37 25.25 7.58
CA SER A 215 14.59 26.03 7.44
C SER A 215 15.85 25.23 7.76
N ALA A 216 15.74 24.13 8.49
CA ALA A 216 16.87 23.35 8.97
C ALA A 216 17.19 22.11 8.09
N THR A 217 16.28 21.67 7.22
CA THR A 217 16.52 20.55 6.30
C THR A 217 17.44 20.99 5.17
N GLN A 218 18.56 20.28 5.00
CA GLN A 218 19.58 20.60 4.00
C GLN A 218 19.50 19.73 2.77
N ALA A 219 19.21 18.42 2.94
CA ALA A 219 19.17 17.49 1.82
C ALA A 219 18.40 16.19 2.13
N CYS A 220 17.80 15.58 1.10
CA CYS A 220 17.64 14.14 1.02
C CYS A 220 19.02 13.54 0.69
N ILE A 221 19.61 12.78 1.60
CA ILE A 221 20.93 12.19 1.41
C ILE A 221 20.90 10.79 0.83
N GLY A 222 19.74 10.17 0.75
CA GLY A 222 19.57 8.88 0.08
C GLY A 222 18.22 8.22 0.31
N SER A 223 17.97 7.23 -0.56
CA SER A 223 16.91 6.24 -0.43
C SER A 223 17.53 4.86 -0.64
N THR A 224 17.27 3.92 0.26
CA THR A 224 17.89 2.59 0.22
C THR A 224 16.90 1.50 0.61
N ALA A 225 17.01 0.33 -0.01
CA ALA A 225 16.27 -0.86 0.39
C ALA A 225 16.83 -1.52 1.67
N GLY A 226 18.04 -1.14 2.08
CA GLY A 226 18.68 -1.63 3.29
C GLY A 226 18.23 -0.90 4.55
N THR A 227 18.77 -1.35 5.69
CA THR A 227 18.56 -0.74 7.02
C THR A 227 19.79 -0.03 7.55
N SER A 228 20.70 0.34 6.65
CA SER A 228 21.89 1.13 6.96
C SER A 228 22.28 2.01 5.78
N PHE A 229 22.97 3.11 6.08
CA PHE A 229 23.45 4.07 5.09
C PHE A 229 24.70 4.77 5.62
N SER A 230 25.75 4.84 4.81
CA SER A 230 26.96 5.60 5.14
C SER A 230 26.85 6.99 4.54
N THR A 231 27.02 7.99 5.36
CA THR A 231 27.06 9.39 4.92
C THR A 231 28.39 10.03 5.31
N GLY A 232 28.90 10.90 4.45
CA GLY A 232 30.08 11.70 4.70
C GLY A 232 29.73 13.17 4.95
N GLY A 233 30.72 13.91 5.38
CA GLY A 233 30.60 15.34 5.59
C GLY A 233 31.07 15.75 6.97
N THR A 234 31.69 16.95 7.02
CA THR A 234 32.10 17.54 8.30
C THR A 234 31.25 18.78 8.51
N PRO A 235 30.46 18.84 9.58
CA PRO A 235 29.73 20.05 9.93
C PRO A 235 30.72 21.18 10.24
N SER A 236 30.26 22.42 10.14
CA SER A 236 31.07 23.59 10.55
C SER A 236 31.48 23.46 12.01
N ALA A 237 32.59 24.07 12.37
CA ALA A 237 33.08 24.05 13.75
C ALA A 237 32.00 24.57 14.72
N GLY A 238 31.69 23.80 15.75
CA GLY A 238 30.62 24.11 16.72
C GLY A 238 29.20 23.72 16.30
N ASP A 239 29.01 23.15 15.09
CA ASP A 239 27.74 22.63 14.61
C ASP A 239 27.72 21.09 14.57
N GLY A 240 26.61 20.52 14.14
CA GLY A 240 26.40 19.11 13.92
C GLY A 240 25.28 18.85 12.91
N TYR A 241 25.12 17.58 12.54
CA TYR A 241 24.01 17.17 11.72
C TYR A 241 22.95 16.44 12.56
N TRP A 242 21.71 16.59 12.17
CA TRP A 242 20.61 15.70 12.55
C TRP A 242 20.19 14.86 11.34
N PHE A 243 19.66 13.69 11.63
CA PHE A 243 19.16 12.74 10.62
C PHE A 243 17.79 12.24 11.01
N LEU A 244 16.92 12.04 10.01
CA LEU A 244 15.66 11.32 10.18
C LEU A 244 15.53 10.30 9.05
N VAL A 245 14.87 9.18 9.38
CA VAL A 245 14.63 8.07 8.45
C VAL A 245 13.16 7.71 8.51
N ARG A 246 12.55 7.50 7.34
CA ARG A 246 11.19 6.95 7.21
C ARG A 246 11.16 5.79 6.24
N GLY A 247 10.22 4.87 6.42
CA GLY A 247 9.95 3.84 5.42
C GLY A 247 9.18 4.41 4.23
N ALA A 248 9.41 3.84 3.04
CA ALA A 248 8.65 4.16 1.82
C ALA A 248 8.29 2.90 1.05
N ASN A 249 7.25 2.96 0.23
CA ASN A 249 6.86 1.93 -0.72
C ASN A 249 6.14 2.54 -1.93
N CYS A 250 5.64 1.72 -2.85
CA CYS A 250 4.91 2.19 -4.02
C CYS A 250 3.58 2.92 -3.72
N GLY A 251 3.01 2.76 -2.53
CA GLY A 251 1.88 3.55 -2.06
C GLY A 251 2.26 4.96 -1.63
N GLY A 252 3.53 5.18 -1.32
CA GLY A 252 4.07 6.47 -0.92
C GLY A 252 5.07 6.36 0.22
N ALA A 253 5.53 7.51 0.65
CA ALA A 253 6.42 7.66 1.80
C ALA A 253 5.61 7.63 3.10
N GLY A 254 6.16 6.97 4.12
CA GLY A 254 5.68 7.00 5.48
C GLY A 254 6.02 8.31 6.19
N THR A 255 6.13 8.25 7.51
CA THR A 255 6.31 9.44 8.34
C THR A 255 7.70 9.49 9.00
N TYR A 256 8.25 10.70 9.18
CA TYR A 256 9.35 10.99 10.09
C TYR A 256 8.86 11.28 11.52
N ASP A 257 7.55 11.39 11.71
CA ASP A 257 6.93 11.65 13.01
C ASP A 257 6.83 10.36 13.82
N ASP A 258 7.18 10.44 15.10
CA ASP A 258 7.14 9.31 16.04
C ASP A 258 6.05 9.47 17.12
N GLY A 259 5.22 10.50 17.00
CA GLY A 259 4.16 10.82 17.94
C GLY A 259 4.64 11.58 19.21
N THR A 260 5.96 11.74 19.37
CA THR A 260 6.54 12.48 20.51
C THR A 260 7.09 13.86 20.15
N GLN A 261 7.14 14.18 18.84
CA GLN A 261 7.66 15.43 18.31
C GLN A 261 6.76 16.62 18.64
N ILE A 262 7.36 17.80 18.70
CA ILE A 262 6.65 19.08 18.77
C ILE A 262 6.47 19.59 17.33
N GLY A 263 5.24 19.59 16.83
CA GLY A 263 4.90 20.05 15.48
C GLY A 263 5.10 19.00 14.37
N PRO A 264 4.64 19.28 13.16
CA PRO A 264 4.57 18.33 12.05
C PRO A 264 5.91 18.30 11.29
N ARG A 265 6.81 17.39 11.61
CA ARG A 265 8.11 17.23 10.90
C ARG A 265 7.90 16.97 9.41
N ASP A 266 7.00 16.07 9.05
CA ASP A 266 6.75 15.70 7.64
C ASP A 266 6.37 16.89 6.78
N ALA A 267 5.42 17.71 7.23
CA ALA A 267 4.97 18.89 6.49
C ALA A 267 6.07 19.95 6.35
N LEU A 268 6.86 20.17 7.41
CA LEU A 268 7.95 21.13 7.41
C LEU A 268 9.12 20.65 6.52
N ILE A 269 9.47 19.37 6.57
CA ILE A 269 10.51 18.79 5.70
C ILE A 269 10.04 18.85 4.24
N ALA A 270 8.79 18.52 3.95
CA ALA A 270 8.24 18.63 2.60
C ALA A 270 8.29 20.07 2.08
N ALA A 271 7.95 21.06 2.91
CA ALA A 271 7.99 22.47 2.56
C ALA A 271 9.41 23.04 2.38
N SER A 272 10.46 22.34 2.83
CA SER A 272 11.85 22.78 2.67
C SER A 272 12.34 22.72 1.21
N GLY A 273 11.71 21.91 0.36
CA GLY A 273 12.18 21.59 -0.99
C GLY A 273 13.38 20.65 -1.03
N ASN A 274 13.90 20.22 0.12
CA ASN A 274 15.03 19.31 0.29
C ASN A 274 14.62 17.92 0.79
N ASN A 275 13.32 17.60 0.72
CA ASN A 275 12.78 16.31 1.09
C ASN A 275 13.16 15.20 0.09
N CYS A 276 13.07 13.95 0.50
CA CYS A 276 13.12 12.82 -0.44
C CYS A 276 11.84 12.76 -1.29
N PRO A 277 11.96 12.40 -2.58
CA PRO A 277 10.88 12.40 -3.55
C PRO A 277 9.76 11.38 -3.23
#